data_8ccb6b66ed734739882d74a432e186d9
#
_entry.id   8ccb6b66ed734739882d74a432e186d9
#
_cell.length_a   1.000
_cell.length_b   1.000
_cell.length_c   1.000
_cell.angle_alpha   90.00
_cell.angle_beta   90.00
_cell.angle_gamma   90.00
#
_symmetry.space_group_name_H-M   'P 1'
#
loop_
_entity.id
_entity.type
_entity.pdbx_description
1 polymer ?
#
loop_
_entity_poly.entity_id
_entity_poly.type
_entity_poly.pdbx_seq_one_letter_code
_entity_poly.pdbx_strand_id
1 'polypeptide(L)'
;MPPLTPPKTPTPARPAIPLTAVPVGCQATLHEVRDAASKPVLRSLGLTDDCVLRLCKVGDPCIVQVRSTRIGLSNTVARCLFVVPDDSDGK
;
A
#
# COMPACT_ATOMS: atom_id res chain seq x y z
N MET A 1 -18.38 -6.91 32.86
CA MET A 1 -17.71 -6.05 31.98
C MET A 1 -17.27 -6.83 30.78
N PRO A 2 -17.67 -6.40 29.70
CA PRO A 2 -17.32 -7.12 28.50
C PRO A 2 -15.88 -6.89 28.17
N PRO A 3 -15.21 -7.91 27.86
CA PRO A 3 -13.88 -7.73 27.36
C PRO A 3 -13.96 -7.03 26.04
N LEU A 4 -13.16 -6.07 25.89
CA LEU A 4 -13.09 -5.42 24.64
C LEU A 4 -12.25 -6.25 23.77
N THR A 5 -12.89 -6.89 22.85
CA THR A 5 -12.14 -7.65 21.89
C THR A 5 -11.47 -6.69 20.98
N PRO A 6 -10.15 -6.68 20.91
CA PRO A 6 -9.51 -5.77 19.97
C PRO A 6 -9.84 -6.19 18.56
N PRO A 7 -9.86 -5.24 17.65
CA PRO A 7 -10.08 -5.59 16.26
C PRO A 7 -8.98 -6.51 15.80
N LYS A 8 -9.30 -7.35 14.86
CA LYS A 8 -8.31 -8.25 14.34
C LYS A 8 -7.13 -7.55 13.78
N THR A 9 -7.42 -6.50 13.04
CA THR A 9 -6.34 -5.70 12.53
C THR A 9 -6.30 -4.45 13.35
N PRO A 10 -5.23 -4.25 14.08
CA PRO A 10 -5.14 -3.03 14.85
C PRO A 10 -5.16 -1.84 13.94
N THR A 11 -5.77 -0.78 14.41
CA THR A 11 -5.77 0.46 13.67
C THR A 11 -4.33 0.94 13.54
N PRO A 12 -3.88 1.25 12.35
CA PRO A 12 -2.50 1.73 12.23
C PRO A 12 -2.33 3.03 12.98
N ALA A 13 -1.13 3.24 13.47
CA ALA A 13 -0.82 4.45 14.21
C ALA A 13 -0.99 5.68 13.35
N ARG A 14 -0.89 5.53 12.06
CA ARG A 14 -1.07 6.62 11.12
C ARG A 14 -2.10 6.20 10.09
N PRO A 15 -2.80 7.17 9.51
CA PRO A 15 -3.84 6.83 8.56
C PRO A 15 -3.25 6.29 7.26
N ALA A 16 -4.05 5.52 6.57
CA ALA A 16 -3.68 5.08 5.25
C ALA A 16 -3.78 6.26 4.29
N ILE A 17 -2.84 6.34 3.38
CA ILE A 17 -2.80 7.42 2.40
C ILE A 17 -2.71 6.82 1.01
N PRO A 18 -3.09 7.57 0.00
CA PRO A 18 -2.94 7.07 -1.36
C PRO A 18 -1.48 6.81 -1.67
N LEU A 19 -1.23 5.79 -2.46
CA LEU A 19 0.13 5.46 -2.83
C LEU A 19 0.85 6.65 -3.45
N THR A 20 0.13 7.46 -4.19
CA THR A 20 0.73 8.61 -4.85
C THR A 20 1.19 9.68 -3.87
N ALA A 21 0.78 9.58 -2.62
CA ALA A 21 1.21 10.54 -1.60
C ALA A 21 2.45 10.07 -0.85
N VAL A 22 2.92 8.88 -1.12
CA VAL A 22 4.10 8.33 -0.44
C VAL A 22 5.35 8.91 -1.10
N PRO A 23 6.33 9.36 -0.31
CA PRO A 23 7.58 9.83 -0.91
C PRO A 23 8.32 8.69 -1.61
N VAL A 24 8.99 9.04 -2.69
CA VAL A 24 9.78 8.06 -3.43
C VAL A 24 10.88 7.50 -2.53
N GLY A 25 11.06 6.20 -2.60
CA GLY A 25 12.07 5.54 -1.80
C GLY A 25 11.58 5.01 -0.47
N CYS A 26 10.37 5.35 -0.09
CA CYS A 26 9.82 4.90 1.18
C CYS A 26 9.07 3.60 1.01
N GLN A 27 9.10 2.80 2.05
CA GLN A 27 8.33 1.58 2.10
C GLN A 27 6.97 1.85 2.72
N ALA A 28 6.02 1.04 2.34
CA ALA A 28 4.68 1.16 2.89
C ALA A 28 4.02 -0.21 2.84
N THR A 29 3.01 -0.37 3.66
CA THR A 29 2.26 -1.62 3.69
C THR A 29 0.91 -1.36 3.03
N LEU A 30 0.54 -2.22 2.11
CA LEU A 30 -0.74 -2.09 1.43
C LEU A 30 -1.85 -2.32 2.42
N HIS A 31 -2.73 -1.36 2.54
CA HIS A 31 -3.82 -1.43 3.49
C HIS A 31 -5.15 -1.72 2.80
N GLU A 32 -5.42 -1.02 1.71
CA GLU A 32 -6.72 -1.14 1.07
C GLU A 32 -6.65 -0.76 -0.39
N VAL A 33 -7.41 -1.45 -1.21
CA VAL A 33 -7.59 -1.10 -2.61
C VAL A 33 -9.04 -0.65 -2.75
N ARG A 34 -9.22 0.61 -3.11
CA ARG A 34 -10.56 1.16 -3.20
C ARG A 34 -11.29 0.81 -4.48
N ASP A 35 -10.56 0.36 -5.47
CA ASP A 35 -11.16 0.00 -6.74
C ASP A 35 -11.29 -1.52 -6.81
N ALA A 36 -12.49 -2.01 -6.60
CA ALA A 36 -12.70 -3.46 -6.58
C ALA A 36 -12.34 -4.10 -7.91
N ALA A 37 -12.48 -3.37 -9.00
CA ALA A 37 -12.17 -3.94 -10.31
C ALA A 37 -10.68 -4.15 -10.48
N SER A 38 -9.86 -3.42 -9.76
CA SER A 38 -8.42 -3.55 -9.85
C SER A 38 -7.86 -4.65 -8.97
N LYS A 39 -8.63 -5.10 -7.99
CA LYS A 39 -8.12 -6.06 -7.03
C LYS A 39 -7.59 -7.35 -7.66
N PRO A 40 -8.33 -7.98 -8.58
CA PRO A 40 -7.81 -9.22 -9.18
C PRO A 40 -6.52 -8.98 -9.94
N VAL A 41 -6.43 -7.86 -10.63
CA VAL A 41 -5.23 -7.55 -11.40
C VAL A 41 -4.05 -7.35 -10.46
N LEU A 42 -4.27 -6.59 -9.40
CA LEU A 42 -3.19 -6.31 -8.45
C LEU A 42 -2.75 -7.57 -7.75
N ARG A 43 -3.69 -8.42 -7.41
CA ARG A 43 -3.37 -9.67 -6.75
C ARG A 43 -2.51 -10.56 -7.65
N SER A 44 -2.82 -10.59 -8.93
CA SER A 44 -2.02 -11.40 -9.85
C SER A 44 -0.63 -10.82 -10.04
N LEU A 45 -0.45 -9.54 -9.73
CA LEU A 45 0.86 -8.91 -9.80
C LEU A 45 1.64 -9.08 -8.49
N GLY A 46 1.02 -9.66 -7.48
CA GLY A 46 1.68 -9.84 -6.20
C GLY A 46 1.33 -8.81 -5.16
N LEU A 47 0.42 -7.90 -5.48
CA LEU A 47 0.01 -6.87 -4.54
C LEU A 47 -1.21 -7.35 -3.78
N THR A 48 -0.95 -8.01 -2.67
CA THR A 48 -2.00 -8.53 -1.82
C THR A 48 -2.11 -7.68 -0.58
N ASP A 49 -3.17 -7.93 0.19
CA ASP A 49 -3.34 -7.20 1.44
C ASP A 49 -2.13 -7.42 2.34
N ASP A 50 -1.73 -6.36 3.00
CA ASP A 50 -0.62 -6.40 3.95
C ASP A 50 0.73 -6.66 3.32
N CYS A 51 0.84 -6.57 2.00
CA CYS A 51 2.15 -6.72 1.41
C CYS A 51 2.94 -5.42 1.58
N VAL A 52 4.23 -5.56 1.74
CA VAL A 52 5.13 -4.41 1.87
C VAL A 52 5.66 -4.07 0.49
N LEU A 53 5.59 -2.81 0.16
CA LEU A 53 6.08 -2.35 -1.12
C LEU A 53 6.92 -1.10 -0.92
N ARG A 54 7.72 -0.79 -1.91
CA ARG A 54 8.53 0.42 -1.91
C ARG A 54 8.17 1.23 -3.14
N LEU A 55 7.95 2.51 -2.95
CA LEU A 55 7.66 3.38 -4.08
C LEU A 55 8.96 3.78 -4.75
N CYS A 56 9.12 3.38 -6.00
CA CYS A 56 10.34 3.67 -6.73
C CYS A 56 10.20 4.90 -7.61
N LYS A 57 9.00 5.15 -8.11
CA LYS A 57 8.79 6.28 -9.00
C LYS A 57 7.33 6.69 -8.94
N VAL A 58 7.10 7.98 -8.91
CA VAL A 58 5.76 8.52 -8.97
C VAL A 58 5.52 9.02 -10.39
N GLY A 59 4.31 8.88 -10.84
CA GLY A 59 3.95 9.38 -12.14
C GLY A 59 3.09 8.39 -12.87
N ASP A 60 3.19 8.41 -14.17
CA ASP A 60 2.41 7.53 -15.01
C ASP A 60 3.35 6.90 -16.01
N PRO A 61 3.82 5.68 -15.71
CA PRO A 61 3.34 4.82 -14.63
C PRO A 61 4.02 5.08 -13.29
N CYS A 62 3.34 4.70 -12.25
CA CYS A 62 3.90 4.66 -10.92
C CYS A 62 4.61 3.32 -10.75
N ILE A 63 5.86 3.34 -10.32
CA ILE A 63 6.63 2.12 -10.18
C ILE A 63 6.78 1.78 -8.71
N VAL A 64 6.39 0.57 -8.36
CA VAL A 64 6.58 0.08 -7.00
C VAL A 64 7.37 -1.21 -7.07
N GLN A 65 8.07 -1.50 -6.00
CA GLN A 65 8.83 -2.73 -5.89
C GLN A 65 8.24 -3.57 -4.78
N VAL A 66 7.89 -4.80 -5.13
CA VAL A 66 7.40 -5.78 -4.16
C VAL A 66 8.40 -6.91 -4.19
N ARG A 67 9.08 -7.10 -3.07
CA ARG A 67 10.18 -8.07 -3.01
C ARG A 67 11.24 -7.70 -4.04
N SER A 68 11.46 -8.53 -5.02
CA SER A 68 12.45 -8.24 -6.04
C SER A 68 11.83 -7.83 -7.35
N THR A 69 10.53 -7.64 -7.37
CA THR A 69 9.80 -7.38 -8.61
C THR A 69 9.36 -5.94 -8.66
N ARG A 70 9.63 -5.29 -9.78
CA ARG A 70 9.13 -3.94 -10.01
C ARG A 70 7.87 -4.02 -10.84
N ILE A 71 6.88 -3.25 -10.43
CA ILE A 71 5.56 -3.29 -11.03
C ILE A 71 5.18 -1.88 -11.42
N GLY A 72 4.76 -1.72 -12.68
CA GLY A 72 4.28 -0.44 -13.15
C GLY A 72 2.77 -0.37 -13.00
N LEU A 73 2.28 0.69 -12.41
CA LEU A 73 0.85 0.90 -12.21
C LEU A 73 0.47 2.21 -12.86
N SER A 74 -0.71 2.23 -13.48
CA SER A 74 -1.20 3.49 -14.00
C SER A 74 -1.48 4.43 -12.83
N ASN A 75 -1.42 5.70 -13.11
CA ASN A 75 -1.69 6.69 -12.07
C ASN A 75 -3.10 6.50 -11.50
N THR A 76 -4.04 6.16 -12.36
CA THR A 76 -5.42 5.94 -11.90
C THR A 76 -5.48 4.81 -10.88
N VAL A 77 -4.78 3.72 -11.14
CA VAL A 77 -4.77 2.60 -10.21
C VAL A 77 -4.02 2.98 -8.93
N ALA A 78 -2.89 3.67 -9.08
CA ALA A 78 -2.11 4.03 -7.91
C ALA A 78 -2.89 4.92 -6.96
N ARG A 79 -3.76 5.76 -7.47
CA ARG A 79 -4.57 6.64 -6.64
C ARG A 79 -5.61 5.88 -5.83
N CYS A 80 -5.94 4.67 -6.25
CA CYS A 80 -6.91 3.85 -5.55
C CYS A 80 -6.28 2.95 -4.51
N LEU A 81 -4.95 2.90 -4.46
CA LEU A 81 -4.24 2.08 -3.49
C LEU A 81 -3.96 2.92 -2.26
N PHE A 82 -4.40 2.43 -1.12
CA PHE A 82 -4.15 3.11 0.14
C PHE A 82 -3.18 2.29 0.95
N VAL A 83 -2.13 2.94 1.40
CA VAL A 83 -1.04 2.28 2.08
C VAL A 83 -0.72 3.01 3.37
N VAL A 84 -0.09 2.31 4.29
CA VAL A 84 0.40 2.90 5.52
C VAL A 84 1.90 2.98 5.40
N PRO A 85 2.47 4.20 5.35
CA PRO A 85 3.90 4.33 5.23
C PRO A 85 4.62 3.71 6.39
N ASP A 86 5.76 3.11 6.10
CA ASP A 86 6.58 2.50 7.12
C ASP A 86 7.37 3.58 7.81
N ASP A 87 7.25 3.61 9.10
CA ASP A 87 7.84 4.64 9.91
C ASP A 87 9.11 4.16 10.59
N SER A 88 9.46 2.93 10.36
CA SER A 88 10.54 2.32 11.09
C SER A 88 11.88 2.95 10.77
N ASP A 89 11.97 3.66 9.71
CA ASP A 89 13.20 4.30 9.37
C ASP A 89 13.47 5.48 10.25
N GLY A 90 12.57 5.86 10.96
CA GLY A 90 12.70 6.99 11.82
C GLY A 90 13.90 6.90 12.71
N LYS A 91 13.87 6.66 12.05
CA LYS A 91 14.49 6.69 12.58
C LYS A 91 14.71 6.68 12.89
#